data_e2613b4b354cadb4e324954604ad1cf5
#
_entry.id   e2613b4b354cadb4e324954604ad1cf5
#
_cell.length_a   1.000
_cell.length_b   1.000
_cell.length_c   1.000
_cell.angle_alpha   90.00
_cell.angle_beta   90.00
_cell.angle_gamma   90.00
#
_symmetry.space_group_name_H-M   'P 1'
#
loop_
_entity.id
_entity.type
_entity.pdbx_description
1 polymer ?
#
loop_
_entity_poly.entity_id
_entity_poly.type
_entity_poly.pdbx_seq_one_letter_code
_entity_poly.pdbx_strand_id
1 'polypeptide(L)'
;MVPSVLNRSERDLSRSAAQTLCIGVLMVALADCGISFPEQHATKQENQMTDPAPYTPPEVWTWEKPNGGTFASTNRPIAGPTHDEDLPVGEHPFQLYSQGTPNGVKVTVMFEELLEAGHDAEYDAWLIRIGKGDQFGSGFVEINPNSKIPALMDRSGDTPVRVFESASILMHLSEKFGNAFQVPDPADRPEMLSWLFWQMGSAPYLGGGFGHFYAYAPEKWQYPIDRFAMEVKRQLDVLDRHLADRDWMAGGAYTIADIAIWPWYGNLVLGRAYNAGKFLDVESYTHVLDWAKRIDARPAVQRGRMVNRTSGEPHEQLLERHSASDFETNTEDKRQAGA
;
A
#
# COMPACT_ATOMS: atom_id res chain seq x y z
N MET A 1 -51.43 -5.96 -2.07
CA MET A 1 -51.18 -7.38 -1.73
C MET A 1 -49.69 -7.53 -1.51
N VAL A 2 -49.29 -7.73 -0.25
CA VAL A 2 -47.89 -7.88 0.19
C VAL A 2 -47.69 -9.38 0.44
N PRO A 3 -46.65 -10.05 -0.08
CA PRO A 3 -46.31 -11.39 0.37
C PRO A 3 -45.32 -11.32 1.52
N SER A 4 -45.61 -12.13 2.51
CA SER A 4 -45.03 -12.35 3.82
C SER A 4 -43.56 -12.79 3.79
N VAL A 5 -42.80 -12.23 4.74
CA VAL A 5 -41.47 -12.66 5.18
C VAL A 5 -41.58 -13.99 5.92
N LEU A 6 -40.91 -15.03 5.45
CA LEU A 6 -40.73 -16.30 6.16
C LEU A 6 -39.35 -16.37 6.81
N ASN A 7 -39.41 -16.65 8.06
CA ASN A 7 -38.45 -16.72 9.14
C ASN A 7 -37.29 -17.72 8.88
N ARG A 8 -36.05 -17.26 9.06
CA ARG A 8 -34.79 -18.01 8.88
C ARG A 8 -34.15 -18.41 10.23
N SER A 9 -34.93 -18.87 11.20
CA SER A 9 -34.39 -19.14 12.56
C SER A 9 -34.40 -20.59 13.02
N GLU A 10 -34.71 -21.56 12.17
CA GLU A 10 -34.82 -22.98 12.65
C GLU A 10 -33.79 -23.96 12.07
N ARG A 11 -32.79 -23.54 11.30
CA ARG A 11 -31.79 -24.47 10.73
C ARG A 11 -30.42 -24.48 11.39
N ASP A 12 -30.13 -23.56 12.31
CA ASP A 12 -28.80 -23.47 12.96
C ASP A 12 -28.69 -24.16 14.32
N LEU A 13 -29.80 -24.69 14.86
CA LEU A 13 -29.82 -25.39 16.14
C LEU A 13 -29.52 -26.89 16.08
N SER A 14 -29.46 -27.50 14.89
CA SER A 14 -29.26 -28.95 14.75
C SER A 14 -27.81 -29.39 14.52
N ARG A 15 -26.87 -28.47 14.32
CA ARG A 15 -25.42 -28.78 14.12
C ARG A 15 -24.57 -28.68 15.37
N SER A 16 -25.03 -27.96 16.40
CA SER A 16 -24.29 -27.81 17.64
C SER A 16 -24.44 -29.01 18.61
N ALA A 17 -25.51 -29.78 18.50
CA ALA A 17 -25.76 -30.91 19.40
C ALA A 17 -25.02 -32.21 19.00
N ALA A 18 -24.57 -32.35 17.78
CA ALA A 18 -23.90 -33.55 17.29
C ALA A 18 -22.38 -33.57 17.56
N GLN A 19 -21.75 -32.43 17.82
CA GLN A 19 -20.31 -32.38 18.12
C GLN A 19 -19.98 -32.52 19.60
N THR A 20 -20.92 -32.31 20.50
CA THR A 20 -20.70 -32.45 21.96
C THR A 20 -20.85 -33.91 22.43
N LEU A 21 -21.48 -34.80 21.67
CA LEU A 21 -21.71 -36.21 22.03
C LEU A 21 -20.56 -37.18 21.66
N CYS A 22 -19.64 -36.79 20.78
CA CYS A 22 -18.49 -37.62 20.37
C CYS A 22 -17.27 -37.53 21.26
N ILE A 23 -17.16 -36.52 22.11
CA ILE A 23 -16.02 -36.36 23.05
C ILE A 23 -16.30 -37.01 24.42
N GLY A 24 -17.55 -37.25 24.74
CA GLY A 24 -17.95 -37.87 26.02
C GLY A 24 -17.80 -39.40 26.09
N VAL A 25 -17.68 -40.09 24.98
CA VAL A 25 -17.66 -41.58 24.94
C VAL A 25 -16.22 -42.14 24.92
N LEU A 26 -15.18 -41.33 24.65
CA LEU A 26 -13.80 -41.82 24.59
C LEU A 26 -13.05 -41.72 25.93
N MET A 27 -13.64 -41.13 26.96
CA MET A 27 -12.99 -40.99 28.30
C MET A 27 -13.41 -42.05 29.33
N VAL A 28 -14.33 -42.97 29.01
CA VAL A 28 -14.80 -44.00 29.99
C VAL A 28 -14.09 -45.34 29.77
N ALA A 29 -13.33 -45.55 28.73
CA ALA A 29 -12.71 -46.84 28.38
C ALA A 29 -11.23 -47.02 28.82
N LEU A 30 -10.63 -46.08 29.55
CA LEU A 30 -9.22 -46.13 29.98
C LEU A 30 -9.01 -46.11 31.54
N ALA A 31 -10.04 -46.33 32.30
CA ALA A 31 -9.97 -46.34 33.78
C ALA A 31 -9.50 -47.66 34.41
N ASP A 32 -9.24 -48.71 33.62
CA ASP A 32 -8.90 -50.05 34.15
C ASP A 32 -7.46 -50.52 33.88
N CYS A 33 -6.55 -49.61 33.48
CA CYS A 33 -5.12 -49.97 33.40
C CYS A 33 -4.34 -49.08 34.38
N GLY A 34 -4.11 -49.59 35.59
CA GLY A 34 -3.46 -48.91 36.72
C GLY A 34 -2.05 -48.35 36.43
N ILE A 35 -1.95 -47.31 35.63
CA ILE A 35 -0.74 -46.52 35.40
C ILE A 35 -0.94 -45.16 36.06
N SER A 36 -0.31 -44.99 37.22
CA SER A 36 -0.23 -43.72 37.95
C SER A 36 0.75 -42.79 37.24
N PHE A 37 0.25 -41.71 36.65
CA PHE A 37 1.09 -40.61 36.15
C PHE A 37 1.30 -39.60 37.27
N PRO A 38 2.52 -39.07 37.48
CA PRO A 38 2.73 -38.02 38.46
C PRO A 38 2.01 -36.74 38.02
N GLU A 39 1.20 -36.17 38.87
CA GLU A 39 0.59 -34.85 38.71
C GLU A 39 1.72 -33.81 38.58
N GLN A 40 2.00 -33.39 37.35
CA GLN A 40 2.74 -32.16 37.12
C GLN A 40 1.78 -31.00 37.41
N HIS A 41 1.93 -30.39 38.57
CA HIS A 41 1.40 -29.06 38.87
C HIS A 41 2.04 -28.07 37.86
N ALA A 42 1.46 -27.93 36.68
CA ALA A 42 1.70 -26.79 35.80
C ALA A 42 1.07 -25.57 36.51
N THR A 43 1.89 -24.83 37.24
CA THR A 43 1.53 -23.45 37.63
C THR A 43 1.33 -22.68 36.31
N LYS A 44 0.05 -22.50 35.94
CA LYS A 44 -0.35 -21.44 35.04
C LYS A 44 0.07 -20.12 35.68
N GLN A 45 1.26 -19.61 35.32
CA GLN A 45 1.49 -18.19 35.39
C GLN A 45 0.53 -17.56 34.38
N GLU A 46 -0.63 -17.18 34.84
CA GLU A 46 -1.43 -16.14 34.21
C GLU A 46 -0.54 -14.89 34.22
N ASN A 47 0.13 -14.62 33.08
CA ASN A 47 0.63 -13.29 32.79
C ASN A 47 -0.61 -12.41 32.74
N GLN A 48 -1.00 -11.85 33.89
CA GLN A 48 -1.87 -10.69 33.94
C GLN A 48 -1.08 -9.58 33.21
N MET A 49 -1.33 -9.46 31.91
CA MET A 49 -1.07 -8.20 31.20
C MET A 49 -1.99 -7.19 31.90
N THR A 50 -1.40 -6.46 32.87
CA THR A 50 -2.07 -5.28 33.40
C THR A 50 -2.33 -4.37 32.22
N ASP A 51 -3.59 -4.06 31.95
CA ASP A 51 -3.95 -3.04 30.97
C ASP A 51 -3.07 -1.80 31.27
N PRO A 52 -2.39 -1.25 30.24
CA PRO A 52 -1.59 -0.06 30.47
C PRO A 52 -2.49 1.01 31.06
N ALA A 53 -1.97 1.76 32.03
CA ALA A 53 -2.73 2.85 32.63
C ALA A 53 -3.28 3.75 31.52
N PRO A 54 -4.55 4.20 31.61
CA PRO A 54 -5.16 5.00 30.57
C PRO A 54 -4.31 6.24 30.29
N TYR A 55 -3.93 6.42 29.03
CA TYR A 55 -3.15 7.57 28.59
C TYR A 55 -3.99 8.85 28.76
N THR A 56 -3.47 9.81 29.51
CA THR A 56 -4.04 11.14 29.63
C THR A 56 -3.25 12.08 28.70
N PRO A 57 -3.85 12.61 27.61
CA PRO A 57 -3.19 13.53 26.73
C PRO A 57 -2.73 14.78 27.49
N PRO A 58 -1.51 15.31 27.22
CA PRO A 58 -1.08 16.58 27.78
C PRO A 58 -1.89 17.73 27.19
N GLU A 59 -1.94 18.87 27.86
CA GLU A 59 -2.58 20.08 27.35
C GLU A 59 -1.95 20.55 26.03
N VAL A 60 -0.61 20.46 25.94
CA VAL A 60 0.16 20.72 24.72
C VAL A 60 1.09 19.55 24.48
N TRP A 61 0.94 18.90 23.31
CA TRP A 61 1.82 17.81 22.92
C TRP A 61 3.16 18.36 22.43
N THR A 62 4.26 17.80 22.92
CA THR A 62 5.62 18.10 22.50
C THR A 62 6.30 16.85 21.96
N TRP A 63 7.13 17.01 20.93
CA TRP A 63 7.90 15.91 20.37
C TRP A 63 9.22 15.75 21.12
N GLU A 64 9.36 14.66 21.85
CA GLU A 64 10.56 14.36 22.62
C GLU A 64 11.47 13.34 21.93
N LYS A 65 10.87 12.39 21.23
CA LYS A 65 11.56 11.29 20.53
C LYS A 65 10.68 10.70 19.44
N PRO A 66 11.28 9.97 18.45
CA PRO A 66 10.52 9.17 17.50
C PRO A 66 9.58 8.18 18.21
N ASN A 67 8.36 8.04 17.71
CA ASN A 67 7.32 7.19 18.33
C ASN A 67 7.57 5.69 18.24
N GLY A 68 8.76 5.27 17.73
CA GLY A 68 9.11 3.86 17.56
C GLY A 68 8.53 3.24 16.29
N GLY A 69 8.95 1.99 16.02
CA GLY A 69 8.57 1.26 14.82
C GLY A 69 9.54 1.47 13.65
N THR A 70 9.37 0.64 12.63
CA THR A 70 10.30 0.52 11.50
C THR A 70 10.51 1.85 10.73
N PHE A 71 9.49 2.71 10.70
CA PHE A 71 9.51 3.98 9.96
C PHE A 71 9.39 5.22 10.85
N ALA A 72 9.79 5.12 12.11
CA ALA A 72 9.70 6.24 13.07
C ALA A 72 10.49 7.47 12.62
N SER A 73 11.62 7.28 11.94
CA SER A 73 12.50 8.36 11.46
C SER A 73 12.02 9.04 10.18
N THR A 74 10.97 8.53 9.52
CA THR A 74 10.49 9.10 8.25
C THR A 74 9.61 10.34 8.42
N ASN A 75 9.27 10.69 9.67
CA ASN A 75 8.44 11.83 10.00
C ASN A 75 9.03 12.62 11.18
N ARG A 76 8.74 13.92 11.18
CA ARG A 76 9.08 14.82 12.27
C ARG A 76 8.06 15.97 12.31
N PRO A 77 7.86 16.64 13.46
CA PRO A 77 6.83 17.66 13.60
C PRO A 77 7.25 19.04 13.03
N ILE A 78 8.45 19.15 12.47
CA ILE A 78 9.01 20.41 11.96
C ILE A 78 9.34 20.21 10.47
N ALA A 79 8.85 21.10 9.62
CA ALA A 79 9.19 21.13 8.19
C ALA A 79 10.59 21.76 7.95
N GLY A 80 11.03 21.69 6.69
CA GLY A 80 12.31 22.24 6.24
C GLY A 80 13.46 21.22 6.27
N PRO A 81 14.65 21.54 5.74
CA PRO A 81 15.78 20.62 5.65
C PRO A 81 16.43 20.34 7.01
N THR A 82 17.10 19.20 7.12
CA THR A 82 17.97 18.85 8.25
C THR A 82 19.45 18.95 7.92
N HIS A 83 19.78 18.91 6.63
CA HIS A 83 21.14 18.93 6.12
C HIS A 83 21.15 19.46 4.69
N ASP A 84 22.32 19.91 4.28
CA ASP A 84 22.54 20.37 2.92
C ASP A 84 22.88 19.15 2.04
N GLU A 85 22.12 18.98 0.98
CA GLU A 85 22.31 17.90 0.01
C GLU A 85 21.71 18.34 -1.33
N ASP A 86 22.53 18.30 -2.38
CA ASP A 86 22.09 18.55 -3.76
C ASP A 86 21.47 17.27 -4.33
N LEU A 87 20.43 17.43 -5.16
CA LEU A 87 19.87 16.29 -5.88
C LEU A 87 20.64 16.04 -7.16
N PRO A 88 20.88 14.76 -7.52
CA PRO A 88 21.45 14.41 -8.82
C PRO A 88 20.51 14.78 -9.96
N VAL A 89 21.06 15.07 -11.12
CA VAL A 89 20.35 15.39 -12.36
C VAL A 89 20.96 14.58 -13.48
N GLY A 90 20.14 13.82 -14.18
CA GLY A 90 20.54 13.02 -15.33
C GLY A 90 20.30 13.70 -16.67
N GLU A 91 20.27 12.92 -17.73
CA GLU A 91 20.20 13.39 -19.11
C GLU A 91 18.77 13.64 -19.59
N HIS A 92 17.79 12.94 -19.00
CA HIS A 92 16.39 13.03 -19.43
C HIS A 92 15.69 14.27 -18.87
N PRO A 93 14.65 14.76 -19.56
CA PRO A 93 13.93 15.95 -19.10
C PRO A 93 13.13 15.74 -17.82
N PHE A 94 12.70 14.50 -17.55
CA PHE A 94 11.93 14.17 -16.36
C PHE A 94 12.84 13.57 -15.28
N GLN A 95 13.00 14.29 -14.17
CA GLN A 95 13.82 13.88 -13.04
C GLN A 95 12.90 13.47 -11.91
N LEU A 96 12.72 12.17 -11.70
CA LEU A 96 11.90 11.60 -10.65
C LEU A 96 12.76 11.26 -9.43
N TYR A 97 12.39 11.77 -8.27
CA TYR A 97 13.00 11.47 -6.97
C TYR A 97 12.02 10.67 -6.13
N SER A 98 12.31 9.38 -5.93
CA SER A 98 11.31 8.46 -5.42
C SER A 98 11.92 7.27 -4.66
N GLN A 99 11.07 6.43 -4.14
CA GLN A 99 11.35 5.08 -3.63
C GLN A 99 10.18 4.17 -3.98
N GLY A 100 10.42 2.86 -4.16
CA GLY A 100 9.44 1.84 -4.54
C GLY A 100 8.35 1.57 -3.48
N THR A 101 7.81 2.64 -2.91
CA THR A 101 6.60 2.63 -2.06
C THR A 101 5.35 2.68 -2.94
N PRO A 102 4.15 2.37 -2.43
CA PRO A 102 2.95 2.45 -3.24
C PRO A 102 2.75 3.81 -3.92
N ASN A 103 3.14 4.93 -3.29
CA ASN A 103 3.03 6.25 -3.91
C ASN A 103 4.08 6.49 -5.00
N GLY A 104 5.32 6.00 -4.81
CA GLY A 104 6.35 6.05 -5.83
C GLY A 104 5.99 5.21 -7.06
N VAL A 105 5.48 4.01 -6.84
CA VAL A 105 5.05 3.07 -7.89
C VAL A 105 3.96 3.66 -8.79
N LYS A 106 3.07 4.54 -8.29
CA LYS A 106 2.12 5.25 -9.17
C LYS A 106 2.82 5.97 -10.30
N VAL A 107 3.89 6.69 -9.98
CA VAL A 107 4.58 7.55 -10.93
C VAL A 107 5.48 6.75 -11.87
N THR A 108 6.19 5.75 -11.35
CA THR A 108 7.01 4.87 -12.19
C THR A 108 6.16 4.03 -13.15
N VAL A 109 4.99 3.55 -12.71
CA VAL A 109 4.01 2.88 -13.58
C VAL A 109 3.50 3.85 -14.65
N MET A 110 3.17 5.10 -14.29
CA MET A 110 2.71 6.10 -15.28
C MET A 110 3.75 6.34 -16.36
N PHE A 111 5.03 6.49 -16.01
CA PHE A 111 6.09 6.67 -16.99
C PHE A 111 6.24 5.44 -17.91
N GLU A 112 6.29 4.24 -17.33
CA GLU A 112 6.40 3.01 -18.13
C GLU A 112 5.17 2.78 -19.03
N GLU A 113 3.97 3.14 -18.59
CA GLU A 113 2.75 3.10 -19.42
C GLU A 113 2.78 4.12 -20.54
N LEU A 114 3.33 5.32 -20.32
CA LEU A 114 3.52 6.32 -21.36
C LEU A 114 4.52 5.84 -22.40
N LEU A 115 5.65 5.26 -21.98
CA LEU A 115 6.65 4.68 -22.88
C LEU A 115 6.08 3.50 -23.69
N GLU A 116 5.33 2.60 -23.05
CA GLU A 116 4.65 1.47 -23.72
C GLU A 116 3.63 1.96 -24.76
N ALA A 117 2.97 3.09 -24.50
CA ALA A 117 2.04 3.73 -25.43
C ALA A 117 2.75 4.51 -26.56
N GLY A 118 4.09 4.56 -26.57
CA GLY A 118 4.90 5.19 -27.62
C GLY A 118 5.11 6.70 -27.44
N HIS A 119 4.86 7.24 -26.22
CA HIS A 119 5.20 8.63 -25.93
C HIS A 119 6.70 8.79 -25.65
N ASP A 120 7.26 9.96 -25.97
CA ASP A 120 8.63 10.34 -25.63
C ASP A 120 8.70 10.79 -24.15
N ALA A 121 8.58 9.82 -23.25
CA ALA A 121 8.47 10.04 -21.81
C ALA A 121 9.69 9.47 -21.05
N GLU A 122 10.87 9.45 -21.67
CA GLU A 122 12.09 8.99 -21.01
C GLU A 122 12.41 9.83 -19.77
N TYR A 123 12.83 9.14 -18.70
CA TYR A 123 13.01 9.74 -17.38
C TYR A 123 14.19 9.16 -16.62
N ASP A 124 14.75 9.95 -15.73
CA ASP A 124 15.71 9.51 -14.70
C ASP A 124 14.96 9.31 -13.38
N ALA A 125 15.10 8.14 -12.78
CA ALA A 125 14.50 7.83 -11.47
C ALA A 125 15.61 7.64 -10.42
N TRP A 126 15.75 8.63 -9.55
CA TRP A 126 16.72 8.67 -8.47
C TRP A 126 16.14 8.11 -7.18
N LEU A 127 16.93 7.26 -6.50
CA LEU A 127 16.50 6.64 -5.25
C LEU A 127 16.66 7.58 -4.06
N ILE A 128 15.56 7.91 -3.42
CA ILE A 128 15.50 8.62 -2.13
C ILE A 128 15.26 7.62 -1.01
N ARG A 129 16.29 7.36 -0.21
CA ARG A 129 16.23 6.39 0.91
C ARG A 129 15.56 7.04 2.12
N ILE A 130 14.24 6.94 2.20
CA ILE A 130 13.46 7.56 3.29
C ILE A 130 13.88 7.07 4.69
N GLY A 131 14.37 5.86 4.81
CA GLY A 131 14.91 5.32 6.07
C GLY A 131 16.23 5.93 6.49
N LYS A 132 16.97 6.60 5.57
CA LYS A 132 18.20 7.35 5.85
C LYS A 132 17.97 8.85 6.06
N GLY A 133 16.80 9.34 5.68
CA GLY A 133 16.44 10.75 5.82
C GLY A 133 16.73 11.60 4.60
N ASP A 134 17.07 11.00 3.43
CA ASP A 134 17.39 11.71 2.18
C ASP A 134 16.27 12.72 1.79
N GLN A 135 15.01 12.42 2.13
CA GLN A 135 13.86 13.32 1.90
C GLN A 135 13.94 14.64 2.71
N PHE A 136 14.87 14.75 3.63
CA PHE A 136 15.10 15.96 4.44
C PHE A 136 16.36 16.74 3.99
N GLY A 137 17.03 16.33 2.92
CA GLY A 137 18.07 17.11 2.27
C GLY A 137 17.53 18.40 1.66
N SER A 138 18.33 19.47 1.65
CA SER A 138 17.91 20.81 1.18
C SER A 138 17.37 20.77 -0.26
N GLY A 139 18.04 20.08 -1.17
CA GLY A 139 17.61 19.95 -2.57
C GLY A 139 16.27 19.24 -2.73
N PHE A 140 15.99 18.17 -1.93
CA PHE A 140 14.69 17.52 -1.99
C PHE A 140 13.58 18.40 -1.40
N VAL A 141 13.84 19.09 -0.28
CA VAL A 141 12.87 20.01 0.35
C VAL A 141 12.54 21.18 -0.57
N GLU A 142 13.46 21.65 -1.41
CA GLU A 142 13.21 22.69 -2.41
C GLU A 142 12.17 22.22 -3.45
N ILE A 143 12.24 20.95 -3.88
CA ILE A 143 11.28 20.40 -4.82
C ILE A 143 9.96 20.06 -4.11
N ASN A 144 10.03 19.44 -2.93
CA ASN A 144 8.84 19.08 -2.15
C ASN A 144 8.95 19.55 -0.68
N PRO A 145 8.32 20.68 -0.33
CA PRO A 145 8.36 21.21 1.03
C PRO A 145 7.69 20.31 2.07
N ASN A 146 6.90 19.31 1.64
CA ASN A 146 6.30 18.29 2.51
C ASN A 146 7.29 17.16 2.87
N SER A 147 8.49 17.11 2.26
CA SER A 147 9.51 16.08 2.49
C SER A 147 8.96 14.64 2.32
N LYS A 148 8.16 14.41 1.29
CA LYS A 148 7.56 13.11 0.95
C LYS A 148 7.86 12.74 -0.50
N ILE A 149 8.25 11.49 -0.72
CA ILE A 149 8.34 10.91 -2.07
C ILE A 149 6.93 10.49 -2.56
N PRO A 150 6.71 10.50 -3.88
CA PRO A 150 7.57 10.95 -4.97
C PRO A 150 7.55 12.47 -5.16
N ALA A 151 8.59 13.01 -5.79
CA ALA A 151 8.64 14.37 -6.32
C ALA A 151 9.24 14.34 -7.74
N LEU A 152 8.76 15.21 -8.62
CA LEU A 152 9.18 15.31 -10.01
C LEU A 152 9.68 16.71 -10.32
N MET A 153 10.80 16.82 -11.00
CA MET A 153 11.25 18.02 -11.72
C MET A 153 11.10 17.78 -13.21
N ASP A 154 10.17 18.45 -13.86
CA ASP A 154 9.98 18.47 -15.30
C ASP A 154 10.81 19.59 -15.90
N ARG A 155 11.82 19.25 -16.70
CA ARG A 155 12.75 20.14 -17.38
C ARG A 155 12.52 20.16 -18.91
N SER A 156 11.40 19.63 -19.39
CA SER A 156 11.12 19.52 -20.82
C SER A 156 10.66 20.85 -21.47
N GLY A 157 10.36 21.87 -20.68
CA GLY A 157 10.03 23.23 -21.15
C GLY A 157 11.16 24.21 -20.89
N ASP A 158 10.98 25.47 -21.31
CA ASP A 158 11.94 26.55 -21.13
C ASP A 158 12.24 26.84 -19.65
N THR A 159 11.28 26.59 -18.79
CA THR A 159 11.40 26.78 -17.34
C THR A 159 11.09 25.45 -16.64
N PRO A 160 12.00 24.95 -15.79
CA PRO A 160 11.72 23.74 -15.01
C PRO A 160 10.50 23.89 -14.10
N VAL A 161 9.68 22.87 -14.04
CA VAL A 161 8.47 22.81 -13.23
C VAL A 161 8.61 21.71 -12.18
N ARG A 162 8.53 22.10 -10.90
CA ARG A 162 8.45 21.12 -9.82
C ARG A 162 7.01 20.65 -9.62
N VAL A 163 6.83 19.33 -9.48
CA VAL A 163 5.53 18.72 -9.20
C VAL A 163 5.68 17.76 -8.02
N PHE A 164 4.89 17.93 -6.99
CA PHE A 164 4.81 17.00 -5.86
C PHE A 164 3.35 16.62 -5.60
N GLU A 165 3.11 15.64 -4.74
CA GLU A 165 1.90 14.82 -4.61
C GLU A 165 1.70 13.87 -5.79
N SER A 166 1.63 12.57 -5.49
CA SER A 166 1.61 11.54 -6.55
C SER A 166 0.46 11.70 -7.54
N ALA A 167 -0.74 12.11 -7.10
CA ALA A 167 -1.86 12.36 -8.01
C ALA A 167 -1.64 13.61 -8.89
N SER A 168 -1.02 14.66 -8.34
CA SER A 168 -0.64 15.84 -9.12
C SER A 168 0.36 15.50 -10.21
N ILE A 169 1.33 14.62 -9.91
CA ILE A 169 2.30 14.12 -10.90
C ILE A 169 1.59 13.33 -12.00
N LEU A 170 0.66 12.42 -11.64
CA LEU A 170 -0.12 11.67 -12.63
C LEU A 170 -0.92 12.60 -13.55
N MET A 171 -1.59 13.60 -12.99
CA MET A 171 -2.36 14.59 -13.77
C MET A 171 -1.45 15.39 -14.70
N HIS A 172 -0.31 15.91 -14.17
CA HIS A 172 0.65 16.67 -14.96
C HIS A 172 1.18 15.87 -16.15
N LEU A 173 1.60 14.62 -15.92
CA LEU A 173 2.09 13.74 -16.99
C LEU A 173 0.98 13.42 -18.00
N SER A 174 -0.21 13.09 -17.51
CA SER A 174 -1.36 12.82 -18.39
C SER A 174 -1.66 14.00 -19.32
N GLU A 175 -1.78 15.20 -18.79
CA GLU A 175 -2.08 16.42 -19.55
C GLU A 175 -0.95 16.76 -20.52
N LYS A 176 0.31 16.61 -20.09
CA LYS A 176 1.49 16.86 -20.91
C LYS A 176 1.56 15.95 -22.14
N PHE A 177 1.17 14.70 -22.01
CA PHE A 177 1.14 13.71 -23.08
C PHE A 177 -0.26 13.56 -23.71
N GLY A 178 -0.95 14.69 -23.96
CA GLY A 178 -2.18 14.72 -24.74
C GLY A 178 -3.40 14.08 -24.04
N ASN A 179 -3.48 14.18 -22.72
CA ASN A 179 -4.48 13.53 -21.87
C ASN A 179 -4.39 11.98 -21.90
N ALA A 180 -3.19 11.44 -22.02
CA ALA A 180 -2.96 10.00 -21.94
C ALA A 180 -3.50 9.44 -20.60
N PHE A 181 -4.15 8.29 -20.67
CA PHE A 181 -4.78 7.63 -19.51
C PHE A 181 -5.88 8.46 -18.82
N GLN A 182 -6.55 9.35 -19.53
CA GLN A 182 -7.83 9.93 -19.12
C GLN A 182 -9.01 9.15 -19.71
N VAL A 183 -10.21 9.47 -19.25
CA VAL A 183 -11.44 8.90 -19.79
C VAL A 183 -11.64 9.31 -21.25
N PRO A 184 -12.14 8.40 -22.12
CA PRO A 184 -12.40 8.73 -23.55
C PRO A 184 -13.47 9.81 -23.72
N ASP A 185 -14.54 9.79 -22.91
CA ASP A 185 -15.55 10.81 -22.90
C ASP A 185 -15.26 11.85 -21.80
N PRO A 186 -15.09 13.14 -22.14
CA PRO A 186 -14.89 14.19 -21.15
C PRO A 186 -16.01 14.30 -20.10
N ALA A 187 -17.21 13.79 -20.40
CA ALA A 187 -18.32 13.75 -19.43
C ALA A 187 -18.02 12.84 -18.21
N ASP A 188 -17.18 11.83 -18.38
CA ASP A 188 -16.78 10.90 -17.31
C ASP A 188 -15.59 11.44 -16.49
N ARG A 189 -14.96 12.54 -16.89
CA ARG A 189 -13.81 13.14 -16.20
C ARG A 189 -14.09 13.45 -14.72
N PRO A 190 -15.26 13.98 -14.31
CA PRO A 190 -15.55 14.20 -12.89
C PRO A 190 -15.53 12.91 -12.06
N GLU A 191 -16.02 11.78 -12.60
CA GLU A 191 -15.97 10.49 -11.91
C GLU A 191 -14.52 10.01 -11.76
N MET A 192 -13.71 10.05 -12.82
CA MET A 192 -12.28 9.71 -12.76
C MET A 192 -11.54 10.53 -11.70
N LEU A 193 -11.76 11.85 -11.65
CA LEU A 193 -11.15 12.71 -10.65
C LEU A 193 -11.66 12.41 -9.24
N SER A 194 -12.94 12.07 -9.10
CA SER A 194 -13.50 11.66 -7.80
C SER A 194 -12.78 10.42 -7.25
N TRP A 195 -12.53 9.42 -8.08
CA TRP A 195 -11.77 8.22 -7.70
C TRP A 195 -10.29 8.52 -7.44
N LEU A 196 -9.67 9.39 -8.23
CA LEU A 196 -8.30 9.83 -8.00
C LEU A 196 -8.15 10.52 -6.63
N PHE A 197 -9.03 11.47 -6.31
CA PHE A 197 -9.00 12.17 -5.02
C PHE A 197 -9.49 11.31 -3.86
N TRP A 198 -10.43 10.39 -4.09
CA TRP A 198 -10.81 9.39 -3.10
C TRP A 198 -9.60 8.57 -2.66
N GLN A 199 -8.76 8.14 -3.61
CA GLN A 199 -7.56 7.40 -3.30
C GLN A 199 -6.58 8.22 -2.44
N MET A 200 -6.37 9.50 -2.78
CA MET A 200 -5.47 10.38 -2.02
C MET A 200 -5.95 10.62 -0.59
N GLY A 201 -7.25 10.75 -0.37
CA GLY A 201 -7.85 10.91 0.95
C GLY A 201 -7.97 9.60 1.75
N SER A 202 -8.04 8.45 1.07
CA SER A 202 -8.31 7.15 1.69
C SER A 202 -7.06 6.33 1.99
N ALA A 203 -6.03 6.39 1.14
CA ALA A 203 -4.78 5.63 1.32
C ALA A 203 -4.06 5.88 2.65
N PRO A 204 -4.09 7.08 3.28
CA PRO A 204 -3.52 7.30 4.60
C PRO A 204 -4.11 6.38 5.69
N TYR A 205 -5.39 6.00 5.59
CA TYR A 205 -6.00 5.04 6.54
C TYR A 205 -5.44 3.64 6.36
N LEU A 206 -5.17 3.22 5.11
CA LEU A 206 -4.53 1.94 4.82
C LEU A 206 -3.04 1.96 5.20
N GLY A 207 -2.27 2.96 4.77
CA GLY A 207 -0.82 3.04 4.97
C GLY A 207 -0.44 3.52 6.37
N GLY A 208 -0.80 4.76 6.70
CA GLY A 208 -0.45 5.42 7.96
C GLY A 208 -1.26 4.94 9.16
N GLY A 209 -2.48 4.47 8.92
CA GLY A 209 -3.35 3.88 9.94
C GLY A 209 -3.12 2.38 10.09
N PHE A 210 -3.79 1.57 9.28
CA PHE A 210 -3.76 0.11 9.39
C PHE A 210 -2.34 -0.46 9.29
N GLY A 211 -1.61 -0.11 8.23
CA GLY A 211 -0.26 -0.63 8.00
C GLY A 211 0.70 -0.30 9.14
N HIS A 212 0.60 0.90 9.70
CA HIS A 212 1.41 1.29 10.86
C HIS A 212 1.10 0.40 12.06
N PHE A 213 -0.14 0.36 12.53
CA PHE A 213 -0.48 -0.34 13.77
C PHE A 213 -0.47 -1.86 13.63
N TYR A 214 -0.87 -2.40 12.47
CA TYR A 214 -0.88 -3.83 12.23
C TYR A 214 0.51 -4.41 11.96
N ALA A 215 1.34 -3.75 11.13
CA ALA A 215 2.61 -4.28 10.68
C ALA A 215 3.84 -3.66 11.34
N TYR A 216 3.88 -2.34 11.50
CA TYR A 216 5.12 -1.60 11.79
C TYR A 216 5.26 -1.14 13.24
N ALA A 217 4.17 -0.91 13.95
CA ALA A 217 4.23 -0.51 15.35
C ALA A 217 4.91 -1.60 16.20
N PRO A 218 5.79 -1.22 17.14
CA PRO A 218 6.51 -2.17 18.00
C PRO A 218 5.56 -2.96 18.90
N GLU A 219 4.45 -2.34 19.29
CA GLU A 219 3.41 -2.94 20.13
C GLU A 219 2.11 -3.08 19.35
N LYS A 220 1.38 -4.18 19.60
CA LYS A 220 0.10 -4.45 18.95
C LYS A 220 -1.05 -4.08 19.88
N TRP A 221 -1.72 -3.00 19.53
CA TRP A 221 -2.88 -2.50 20.29
C TRP A 221 -4.17 -2.81 19.55
N GLN A 222 -5.08 -3.51 20.19
CA GLN A 222 -6.33 -3.95 19.56
C GLN A 222 -7.13 -2.75 19.01
N TYR A 223 -7.35 -1.72 19.82
CA TYR A 223 -8.22 -0.60 19.44
C TYR A 223 -7.82 0.08 18.11
N PRO A 224 -6.59 0.56 17.92
CA PRO A 224 -6.23 1.16 16.62
C PRO A 224 -6.21 0.16 15.48
N ILE A 225 -5.82 -1.10 15.72
CA ILE A 225 -5.84 -2.15 14.67
C ILE A 225 -7.27 -2.38 14.19
N ASP A 226 -8.22 -2.61 15.10
CA ASP A 226 -9.63 -2.86 14.77
C ASP A 226 -10.28 -1.63 14.11
N ARG A 227 -9.98 -0.42 14.62
CA ARG A 227 -10.50 0.83 14.06
C ARG A 227 -10.08 1.03 12.60
N PHE A 228 -8.80 0.78 12.28
CA PHE A 228 -8.30 0.94 10.93
C PHE A 228 -8.59 -0.28 10.04
N ALA A 229 -8.66 -1.49 10.58
CA ALA A 229 -9.11 -2.67 9.83
C ALA A 229 -10.54 -2.50 9.32
N MET A 230 -11.45 -2.00 10.17
CA MET A 230 -12.83 -1.68 9.77
C MET A 230 -12.85 -0.70 8.61
N GLU A 231 -12.03 0.38 8.67
CA GLU A 231 -12.01 1.38 7.61
C GLU A 231 -11.43 0.81 6.30
N VAL A 232 -10.36 0.01 6.36
CA VAL A 232 -9.79 -0.64 5.17
C VAL A 232 -10.78 -1.61 4.53
N LYS A 233 -11.48 -2.43 5.33
CA LYS A 233 -12.52 -3.31 4.81
C LYS A 233 -13.66 -2.55 4.16
N ARG A 234 -14.09 -1.42 4.75
CA ARG A 234 -15.09 -0.54 4.13
C ARG A 234 -14.62 0.01 2.78
N GLN A 235 -13.35 0.41 2.68
CA GLN A 235 -12.77 0.89 1.42
C GLN A 235 -12.70 -0.21 0.36
N LEU A 236 -12.32 -1.44 0.75
CA LEU A 236 -12.33 -2.60 -0.15
C LEU A 236 -13.76 -2.95 -0.62
N ASP A 237 -14.76 -2.89 0.26
CA ASP A 237 -16.16 -3.14 -0.10
C ASP A 237 -16.69 -2.08 -1.08
N VAL A 238 -16.28 -0.81 -0.93
CA VAL A 238 -16.62 0.26 -1.88
C VAL A 238 -16.04 -0.04 -3.27
N LEU A 239 -14.76 -0.42 -3.34
CA LEU A 239 -14.11 -0.78 -4.60
C LEU A 239 -14.75 -2.04 -5.22
N ASP A 240 -15.01 -3.07 -4.42
CA ASP A 240 -15.54 -4.35 -4.90
C ASP A 240 -16.94 -4.18 -5.50
N ARG A 241 -17.80 -3.39 -4.83
CA ARG A 241 -19.15 -3.06 -5.38
C ARG A 241 -19.06 -2.22 -6.63
N HIS A 242 -18.12 -1.27 -6.69
CA HIS A 242 -17.94 -0.42 -7.86
C HIS A 242 -17.48 -1.23 -9.08
N LEU A 243 -16.59 -2.19 -8.87
CA LEU A 243 -16.01 -3.04 -9.92
C LEU A 243 -16.87 -4.27 -10.27
N ALA A 244 -18.02 -4.47 -9.62
CA ALA A 244 -18.87 -5.63 -9.86
C ALA A 244 -19.43 -5.71 -11.31
N ASP A 245 -19.62 -4.56 -11.95
CA ASP A 245 -20.13 -4.42 -13.31
C ASP A 245 -19.21 -3.56 -14.22
N ARG A 246 -17.96 -3.31 -13.77
CA ARG A 246 -16.99 -2.44 -14.45
C ARG A 246 -15.62 -3.09 -14.50
N ASP A 247 -14.94 -2.91 -15.63
CA ASP A 247 -13.57 -3.34 -15.79
C ASP A 247 -12.54 -2.36 -15.18
N TRP A 248 -12.88 -1.07 -15.12
CA TRP A 248 -12.02 0.04 -14.73
C TRP A 248 -12.75 1.03 -13.82
N MET A 249 -11.98 1.89 -13.17
CA MET A 249 -12.53 2.84 -12.19
C MET A 249 -13.43 3.91 -12.80
N ALA A 250 -13.23 4.31 -14.07
CA ALA A 250 -14.06 5.32 -14.72
C ALA A 250 -14.03 5.19 -16.24
N GLY A 251 -15.12 5.62 -16.91
CA GLY A 251 -15.20 5.80 -18.37
C GLY A 251 -14.93 4.54 -19.20
N GLY A 252 -15.02 3.35 -18.62
CA GLY A 252 -14.77 2.09 -19.31
C GLY A 252 -13.33 1.93 -19.83
N ALA A 253 -12.36 2.70 -19.35
CA ALA A 253 -10.96 2.69 -19.76
C ALA A 253 -10.00 2.67 -18.57
N TYR A 254 -8.80 2.11 -18.80
CA TYR A 254 -7.69 2.17 -17.86
C TYR A 254 -7.17 3.61 -17.76
N THR A 255 -7.26 4.22 -16.59
CA THR A 255 -7.01 5.64 -16.38
C THR A 255 -6.04 5.91 -15.24
N ILE A 256 -5.67 7.18 -15.05
CA ILE A 256 -4.87 7.63 -13.89
C ILE A 256 -5.53 7.31 -12.54
N ALA A 257 -6.86 7.11 -12.48
CA ALA A 257 -7.53 6.65 -11.28
C ALA A 257 -7.13 5.20 -10.94
N ASP A 258 -7.10 4.31 -11.93
CA ASP A 258 -6.64 2.93 -11.78
C ASP A 258 -5.16 2.88 -11.39
N ILE A 259 -4.31 3.67 -12.09
CA ILE A 259 -2.88 3.79 -11.80
C ILE A 259 -2.63 4.27 -10.36
N ALA A 260 -3.47 5.18 -9.85
CA ALA A 260 -3.35 5.69 -8.49
C ALA A 260 -3.79 4.69 -7.42
N ILE A 261 -4.88 3.95 -7.66
CA ILE A 261 -5.51 3.06 -6.68
C ILE A 261 -4.75 1.74 -6.57
N TRP A 262 -4.30 1.19 -7.70
CA TRP A 262 -3.72 -0.14 -7.78
C TRP A 262 -2.49 -0.36 -6.87
N PRO A 263 -1.48 0.54 -6.76
CA PRO A 263 -0.31 0.29 -5.93
C PRO A 263 -0.61 0.11 -4.44
N TRP A 264 -1.75 0.61 -3.97
CA TRP A 264 -2.23 0.43 -2.60
C TRP A 264 -3.16 -0.77 -2.48
N TYR A 265 -4.33 -0.69 -3.08
CA TYR A 265 -5.40 -1.69 -2.89
C TYR A 265 -5.18 -2.95 -3.72
N GLY A 266 -4.62 -2.83 -4.93
CA GLY A 266 -4.22 -3.97 -5.75
C GLY A 266 -3.13 -4.80 -5.08
N ASN A 267 -2.06 -4.18 -4.57
CA ASN A 267 -1.02 -4.90 -3.84
C ASN A 267 -1.53 -5.52 -2.52
N LEU A 268 -2.52 -4.90 -1.87
CA LEU A 268 -3.15 -5.47 -0.68
C LEU A 268 -3.89 -6.77 -1.01
N VAL A 269 -4.77 -6.75 -2.01
CA VAL A 269 -5.56 -7.96 -2.38
C VAL A 269 -4.73 -9.04 -3.05
N LEU A 270 -3.60 -8.68 -3.67
CA LEU A 270 -2.59 -9.62 -4.19
C LEU A 270 -1.68 -10.19 -3.10
N GLY A 271 -1.90 -9.87 -1.82
CA GLY A 271 -1.14 -10.40 -0.68
C GLY A 271 0.26 -9.79 -0.50
N ARG A 272 0.58 -8.69 -1.18
CA ARG A 272 1.93 -8.07 -1.20
C ARG A 272 2.13 -6.99 -0.13
N ALA A 273 1.07 -6.59 0.57
CA ALA A 273 1.12 -5.53 1.57
C ALA A 273 0.84 -6.08 2.98
N TYR A 274 1.73 -5.76 3.94
CA TYR A 274 1.57 -5.98 5.38
C TYR A 274 1.41 -7.44 5.83
N ASN A 275 1.44 -8.42 4.94
CA ASN A 275 1.06 -9.82 5.22
C ASN A 275 -0.37 -9.92 5.83
N ALA A 276 -1.27 -9.04 5.38
CA ALA A 276 -2.59 -8.85 5.98
C ALA A 276 -3.73 -9.54 5.22
N GLY A 277 -3.45 -10.25 4.13
CA GLY A 277 -4.45 -10.82 3.25
C GLY A 277 -5.47 -11.70 3.97
N LYS A 278 -5.01 -12.62 4.82
CA LYS A 278 -5.88 -13.48 5.62
C LYS A 278 -6.64 -12.71 6.71
N PHE A 279 -5.96 -11.77 7.39
CA PHE A 279 -6.57 -10.99 8.46
C PHE A 279 -7.73 -10.12 7.94
N LEU A 280 -7.56 -9.51 6.78
CA LEU A 280 -8.59 -8.68 6.13
C LEU A 280 -9.57 -9.48 5.27
N ASP A 281 -9.34 -10.80 5.09
CA ASP A 281 -10.14 -11.65 4.21
C ASP A 281 -10.23 -11.09 2.78
N VAL A 282 -9.07 -10.74 2.23
CA VAL A 282 -9.03 -10.04 0.93
C VAL A 282 -9.53 -10.86 -0.24
N GLU A 283 -9.51 -12.20 -0.12
CA GLU A 283 -10.02 -13.12 -1.14
C GLU A 283 -11.54 -13.00 -1.35
N SER A 284 -12.26 -12.46 -0.36
CA SER A 284 -13.71 -12.22 -0.47
C SER A 284 -14.08 -11.06 -1.41
N TYR A 285 -13.11 -10.15 -1.70
CA TYR A 285 -13.29 -9.01 -2.62
C TYR A 285 -12.89 -9.41 -4.05
N THR A 286 -13.71 -10.26 -4.66
CA THR A 286 -13.38 -10.94 -5.93
C THR A 286 -13.23 -9.99 -7.11
N HIS A 287 -14.03 -8.92 -7.18
CA HIS A 287 -13.98 -7.95 -8.27
C HIS A 287 -12.73 -7.07 -8.19
N VAL A 288 -12.34 -6.65 -6.97
CA VAL A 288 -11.07 -5.93 -6.75
C VAL A 288 -9.89 -6.83 -7.10
N LEU A 289 -9.95 -8.11 -6.73
CA LEU A 289 -8.88 -9.07 -7.02
C LEU A 289 -8.71 -9.29 -8.53
N ASP A 290 -9.80 -9.42 -9.29
CA ASP A 290 -9.74 -9.60 -10.74
C ASP A 290 -9.27 -8.32 -11.45
N TRP A 291 -9.70 -7.15 -11.02
CA TRP A 291 -9.18 -5.87 -11.48
C TRP A 291 -7.68 -5.74 -11.16
N ALA A 292 -7.26 -6.09 -9.96
CA ALA A 292 -5.86 -6.01 -9.56
C ALA A 292 -4.96 -6.93 -10.40
N LYS A 293 -5.40 -8.16 -10.71
CA LYS A 293 -4.67 -9.09 -11.58
C LYS A 293 -4.58 -8.57 -13.02
N ARG A 294 -5.65 -7.95 -13.54
CA ARG A 294 -5.67 -7.37 -14.89
C ARG A 294 -4.62 -6.27 -15.03
N ILE A 295 -4.49 -5.41 -14.03
CA ILE A 295 -3.46 -4.35 -14.02
C ILE A 295 -2.07 -4.96 -13.81
N ASP A 296 -1.93 -5.89 -12.88
CA ASP A 296 -0.67 -6.57 -12.61
C ASP A 296 -0.07 -7.27 -13.84
N ALA A 297 -0.89 -7.78 -14.72
CA ALA A 297 -0.46 -8.45 -15.94
C ALA A 297 0.11 -7.51 -17.03
N ARG A 298 0.01 -6.19 -16.86
CA ARG A 298 0.51 -5.21 -17.83
C ARG A 298 2.04 -5.14 -17.78
N PRO A 299 2.76 -5.25 -18.92
CA PRO A 299 4.24 -5.19 -18.93
C PRO A 299 4.79 -3.90 -18.31
N ALA A 300 4.17 -2.76 -18.61
CA ALA A 300 4.55 -1.46 -18.03
C ALA A 300 4.41 -1.43 -16.51
N VAL A 301 3.35 -2.05 -15.97
CA VAL A 301 3.16 -2.16 -14.51
C VAL A 301 4.25 -3.03 -13.88
N GLN A 302 4.62 -4.14 -14.54
CA GLN A 302 5.70 -5.00 -14.06
C GLN A 302 7.04 -4.24 -14.00
N ARG A 303 7.40 -3.49 -15.06
CA ARG A 303 8.60 -2.66 -15.06
C ARG A 303 8.52 -1.54 -14.02
N GLY A 304 7.44 -0.78 -13.99
CA GLY A 304 7.27 0.33 -13.06
C GLY A 304 7.38 -0.06 -11.59
N ARG A 305 6.99 -1.30 -11.23
CA ARG A 305 7.13 -1.85 -9.87
C ARG A 305 8.58 -2.14 -9.45
N MET A 306 9.48 -2.32 -10.42
CA MET A 306 10.89 -2.60 -10.15
C MET A 306 11.67 -1.33 -9.80
N VAL A 307 11.27 -0.18 -10.36
CA VAL A 307 12.01 1.09 -10.26
C VAL A 307 12.01 1.61 -8.81
N ASN A 308 13.18 2.00 -8.33
CA ASN A 308 13.47 2.49 -6.97
C ASN A 308 13.07 1.49 -5.86
N ARG A 309 12.94 0.23 -6.18
CA ARG A 309 12.62 -0.83 -5.24
C ARG A 309 13.87 -1.31 -4.53
N THR A 310 13.81 -1.38 -3.18
CA THR A 310 14.94 -1.71 -2.30
C THR A 310 14.72 -2.96 -1.46
N SER A 311 13.68 -3.75 -1.77
CA SER A 311 13.32 -4.96 -1.01
C SER A 311 12.58 -5.96 -1.89
N GLY A 312 12.53 -7.22 -1.44
CA GLY A 312 11.95 -8.33 -2.19
C GLY A 312 13.02 -9.10 -2.95
N GLU A 313 12.63 -9.80 -4.02
CA GLU A 313 13.56 -10.60 -4.82
C GLU A 313 14.54 -9.70 -5.59
N PRO A 314 15.86 -10.02 -5.61
CA PRO A 314 16.87 -9.16 -6.24
C PRO A 314 16.59 -8.84 -7.72
N HIS A 315 16.06 -9.78 -8.49
CA HIS A 315 15.72 -9.58 -9.90
C HIS A 315 14.54 -8.62 -10.12
N GLU A 316 13.77 -8.30 -9.09
CA GLU A 316 12.69 -7.32 -9.11
C GLU A 316 13.10 -5.96 -8.54
N GLN A 317 14.38 -5.75 -8.22
CA GLN A 317 14.89 -4.51 -7.65
C GLN A 317 15.74 -3.78 -8.66
N LEU A 318 15.28 -2.61 -9.11
CA LEU A 318 16.03 -1.66 -9.91
C LEU A 318 16.18 -0.38 -9.09
N LEU A 319 17.34 -0.16 -8.49
CA LEU A 319 17.55 0.96 -7.54
C LEU A 319 17.35 2.31 -8.21
N GLU A 320 17.88 2.47 -9.42
CA GLU A 320 17.76 3.67 -10.23
C GLU A 320 17.52 3.28 -11.70
N ARG A 321 16.73 4.08 -12.42
CA ARG A 321 16.41 3.86 -13.82
C ARG A 321 16.80 5.10 -14.62
N HIS A 322 17.66 4.91 -15.61
CA HIS A 322 18.13 5.97 -16.53
C HIS A 322 17.93 5.59 -18.00
N SER A 323 17.62 4.33 -18.26
CA SER A 323 17.30 3.85 -19.61
C SER A 323 16.49 2.57 -19.57
N ALA A 324 15.88 2.19 -20.70
CA ALA A 324 15.15 0.92 -20.82
C ALA A 324 16.08 -0.30 -20.60
N SER A 325 17.38 -0.20 -20.92
CA SER A 325 18.32 -1.31 -20.73
C SER A 325 18.63 -1.63 -19.26
N ASP A 326 18.33 -0.73 -18.33
CA ASP A 326 18.58 -0.94 -16.91
C ASP A 326 17.78 -2.11 -16.34
N PHE A 327 16.61 -2.41 -16.88
CA PHE A 327 15.82 -3.58 -16.49
C PHE A 327 16.52 -4.91 -16.80
N GLU A 328 17.45 -4.92 -17.76
CA GLU A 328 18.21 -6.11 -18.14
C GLU A 328 19.60 -6.16 -17.50
N THR A 329 20.19 -5.00 -17.20
CA THR A 329 21.61 -4.88 -16.85
C THR A 329 21.86 -4.43 -15.42
N ASN A 330 20.94 -3.67 -14.79
CA ASN A 330 21.17 -2.96 -13.53
C ASN A 330 20.24 -3.40 -12.38
N THR A 331 19.50 -4.49 -12.55
CA THR A 331 18.76 -5.10 -11.44
C THR A 331 19.73 -5.63 -10.36
N GLU A 332 19.29 -5.72 -9.14
CA GLU A 332 20.14 -6.05 -8.00
C GLU A 332 20.84 -7.43 -8.15
N ASP A 333 20.19 -8.42 -8.74
CA ASP A 333 20.80 -9.72 -9.05
C ASP A 333 21.96 -9.61 -10.05
N LYS A 334 21.86 -8.72 -11.05
CA LYS A 334 22.92 -8.46 -12.03
C LYS A 334 24.09 -7.71 -11.40
N ARG A 335 23.80 -6.73 -10.56
CA ARG A 335 24.83 -5.99 -9.82
C ARG A 335 25.61 -6.88 -8.87
N GLN A 336 24.92 -7.79 -8.16
CA GLN A 336 25.57 -8.78 -7.28
C GLN A 336 26.41 -9.81 -8.06
N ALA A 337 26.00 -10.19 -9.28
CA ALA A 337 26.74 -11.13 -10.11
C ALA A 337 27.99 -10.50 -10.75
N GLY A 338 28.04 -9.16 -10.90
CA GLY A 338 29.16 -8.41 -11.46
C GLY A 338 30.15 -7.88 -10.43
N ALA A 339 29.87 -8.01 -9.12
CA ALA A 339 30.71 -7.57 -8.01
C ALA A 339 31.59 -8.71 -7.49
#